data_41fd44c69463d2d26045cd63371eac50
#
_entry.id   41fd44c69463d2d26045cd63371eac50
#
_cell.length_a   1.000
_cell.length_b   1.000
_cell.length_c   1.000
_cell.angle_alpha   90.00
_cell.angle_beta   90.00
_cell.angle_gamma   90.00
#
_symmetry.space_group_name_H-M   'P 1'
#
loop_
_entity.id
_entity.type
_entity.pdbx_description
1 polymer ?
#
loop_
_entity_poly.entity_id
_entity_poly.type
_entity_poly.pdbx_seq_one_letter_code
_entity_poly.pdbx_strand_id
1 'polypeptide(L)'
;MPFPKPPALILTEIERQALEKLVKRHTVGQQIALRGRIILAAADGYNHTQIAKRLGITLDTARLWRERWLKLRDITLDDLSVEDRLQDLPRPGAPPRLTADQRCQIEALACEKPEEGGRPITHWTGREIADEIVKRGIVEHISIRHAARLLKRRRS
;
A
#
# COMPACT_ATOMS: atom_id res chain seq x y z
N MET A 1 -28.56 24.49 -12.93
CA MET A 1 -27.42 25.24 -12.38
C MET A 1 -26.11 24.65 -12.86
N PRO A 2 -25.20 25.47 -13.35
CA PRO A 2 -23.89 24.94 -13.69
C PRO A 2 -23.19 24.50 -12.40
N PHE A 3 -22.57 23.32 -12.48
CA PHE A 3 -21.75 22.85 -11.35
C PHE A 3 -20.60 23.80 -11.12
N PRO A 4 -20.19 24.04 -9.86
CA PRO A 4 -19.04 24.90 -9.60
C PRO A 4 -17.81 24.36 -10.34
N LYS A 5 -17.09 25.23 -10.99
CA LYS A 5 -15.84 24.85 -11.65
C LYS A 5 -14.86 24.33 -10.60
N PRO A 6 -14.18 23.20 -10.87
CA PRO A 6 -13.16 22.74 -9.95
C PRO A 6 -12.06 23.81 -9.80
N PRO A 7 -11.41 23.90 -8.63
CA PRO A 7 -10.36 24.88 -8.43
C PRO A 7 -9.27 24.75 -9.50
N ALA A 8 -8.77 25.85 -10.01
CA ALA A 8 -7.73 25.85 -11.03
C ALA A 8 -6.46 25.21 -10.48
N LEU A 9 -5.88 24.29 -11.24
CA LEU A 9 -4.60 23.70 -10.90
C LEU A 9 -3.51 24.57 -11.51
N ILE A 10 -2.72 25.20 -10.65
CA ILE A 10 -1.64 26.09 -11.08
C ILE A 10 -0.31 25.41 -10.77
N LEU A 11 0.53 25.26 -11.79
CA LEU A 11 1.87 24.69 -11.63
C LEU A 11 2.90 25.81 -11.61
N THR A 12 3.89 25.68 -10.75
CA THR A 12 5.08 26.51 -10.82
C THR A 12 5.90 26.09 -12.03
N GLU A 13 6.78 26.97 -12.49
CA GLU A 13 7.66 26.67 -13.62
C GLU A 13 8.50 25.39 -13.37
N ILE A 14 9.00 25.27 -12.16
CA ILE A 14 9.80 24.10 -11.74
C ILE A 14 8.98 22.82 -11.80
N GLU A 15 7.75 22.86 -11.29
CA GLU A 15 6.83 21.71 -11.30
C GLU A 15 6.50 21.29 -12.73
N ARG A 16 6.20 22.26 -13.60
CA ARG A 16 5.88 22.01 -15.01
C ARG A 16 7.05 21.36 -15.74
N GLN A 17 8.24 21.92 -15.57
CA GLN A 17 9.45 21.35 -16.19
C GLN A 17 9.73 19.94 -15.70
N ALA A 18 9.58 19.70 -14.40
CA ALA A 18 9.80 18.37 -13.82
C ALA A 18 8.79 17.34 -14.36
N LEU A 19 7.51 17.73 -14.49
CA LEU A 19 6.48 16.86 -15.07
C LEU A 19 6.72 16.58 -16.55
N GLU A 20 7.12 17.57 -17.32
CA GLU A 20 7.41 17.40 -18.75
C GLU A 20 8.58 16.46 -18.95
N LYS A 21 9.64 16.58 -18.15
CA LYS A 21 10.78 15.66 -18.19
C LYS A 21 10.36 14.24 -17.81
N LEU A 22 9.54 14.11 -16.77
CA LEU A 22 9.06 12.81 -16.30
C LEU A 22 8.27 12.08 -17.38
N VAL A 23 7.34 12.77 -18.02
CA VAL A 23 6.49 12.21 -19.09
C VAL A 23 7.30 11.75 -20.29
N LYS A 24 8.39 12.44 -20.60
CA LYS A 24 9.27 12.11 -21.73
C LYS A 24 10.31 11.02 -21.41
N ARG A 25 10.49 10.67 -20.15
CA ARG A 25 11.50 9.71 -19.73
C ARG A 25 11.15 8.30 -20.16
N HIS A 26 12.08 7.61 -20.83
CA HIS A 26 11.84 6.24 -21.34
C HIS A 26 11.74 5.20 -20.23
N THR A 27 12.38 5.45 -19.09
CA THR A 27 12.42 4.52 -17.96
C THR A 27 11.27 4.66 -16.97
N VAL A 28 10.42 5.67 -17.14
CA VAL A 28 9.28 5.88 -16.24
C VAL A 28 8.17 4.89 -16.58
N GLY A 29 7.46 4.38 -15.56
CA GLY A 29 6.31 3.51 -15.77
C GLY A 29 5.17 4.23 -16.50
N GLN A 30 4.43 3.50 -17.33
CA GLN A 30 3.33 4.07 -18.12
C GLN A 30 2.27 4.74 -17.23
N GLN A 31 2.01 4.18 -16.06
CA GLN A 31 1.04 4.74 -15.10
C GLN A 31 1.50 6.10 -14.58
N ILE A 32 2.77 6.22 -14.22
CA ILE A 32 3.34 7.48 -13.73
C ILE A 32 3.32 8.54 -14.85
N ALA A 33 3.68 8.15 -16.07
CA ALA A 33 3.63 9.04 -17.22
C ALA A 33 2.19 9.52 -17.49
N LEU A 34 1.21 8.62 -17.44
CA LEU A 34 -0.20 8.97 -17.61
C LEU A 34 -0.67 9.97 -16.55
N ARG A 35 -0.32 9.73 -15.31
CA ARG A 35 -0.67 10.61 -14.18
C ARG A 35 -0.04 12.00 -14.35
N GLY A 36 1.20 12.05 -14.82
CA GLY A 36 1.87 13.30 -15.16
C GLY A 36 1.13 14.06 -16.24
N ARG A 37 0.66 13.37 -17.27
CA ARG A 37 -0.14 13.98 -18.34
C ARG A 37 -1.48 14.53 -17.84
N ILE A 38 -2.11 13.86 -16.89
CA ILE A 38 -3.34 14.33 -16.24
C ILE A 38 -3.09 15.70 -15.60
N ILE A 39 -2.01 15.82 -14.84
CA ILE A 39 -1.67 17.04 -14.14
C ILE A 39 -1.32 18.18 -15.11
N LEU A 40 -0.54 17.88 -16.15
CA LEU A 40 -0.20 18.88 -17.18
C LEU A 40 -1.44 19.37 -17.92
N ALA A 41 -2.36 18.46 -18.28
CA ALA A 41 -3.61 18.82 -18.94
C ALA A 41 -4.49 19.69 -18.03
N ALA A 42 -4.57 19.36 -16.75
CA ALA A 42 -5.33 20.13 -15.77
C ALA A 42 -4.75 21.54 -15.64
N ALA A 43 -3.42 21.68 -15.64
CA ALA A 43 -2.74 22.98 -15.60
C ALA A 43 -2.99 23.80 -16.87
N ASP A 44 -3.19 23.14 -18.01
CA ASP A 44 -3.49 23.80 -19.29
C ASP A 44 -4.96 24.27 -19.38
N GLY A 45 -5.77 23.98 -18.36
CA GLY A 45 -7.16 24.46 -18.29
C GLY A 45 -8.21 23.45 -18.69
N TYR A 46 -7.84 22.20 -18.99
CA TYR A 46 -8.80 21.16 -19.34
C TYR A 46 -9.59 20.72 -18.11
N ASN A 47 -10.89 20.48 -18.28
CA ASN A 47 -11.71 19.95 -17.19
C ASN A 47 -11.59 18.42 -17.12
N HIS A 48 -12.18 17.81 -16.09
CA HIS A 48 -12.09 16.35 -15.89
C HIS A 48 -12.61 15.56 -17.08
N THR A 49 -13.71 15.99 -17.67
CA THR A 49 -14.32 15.33 -18.85
C THR A 49 -13.38 15.37 -20.05
N GLN A 50 -12.78 16.52 -20.30
CA GLN A 50 -11.84 16.69 -21.41
C GLN A 50 -10.57 15.86 -21.24
N ILE A 51 -10.05 15.84 -20.01
CA ILE A 51 -8.86 15.03 -19.68
C ILE A 51 -9.17 13.55 -19.87
N ALA A 52 -10.30 13.08 -19.35
CA ALA A 52 -10.71 11.68 -19.48
C ALA A 52 -10.82 11.27 -20.94
N LYS A 53 -11.42 12.11 -21.74
CA LYS A 53 -11.61 11.85 -23.18
C LYS A 53 -10.28 11.84 -23.95
N ARG A 54 -9.40 12.80 -23.67
CA ARG A 54 -8.10 12.92 -24.36
C ARG A 54 -7.16 11.77 -24.04
N LEU A 55 -7.18 11.30 -22.80
CA LEU A 55 -6.26 10.27 -22.32
C LEU A 55 -6.86 8.86 -22.33
N GLY A 56 -8.14 8.73 -22.66
CA GLY A 56 -8.81 7.43 -22.68
C GLY A 56 -8.96 6.80 -21.28
N ILE A 57 -9.21 7.62 -20.29
CA ILE A 57 -9.35 7.20 -18.87
C ILE A 57 -10.73 7.56 -18.35
N THR A 58 -11.06 7.07 -17.16
CA THR A 58 -12.33 7.41 -16.52
C THR A 58 -12.27 8.81 -15.90
N LEU A 59 -13.43 9.43 -15.77
CA LEU A 59 -13.58 10.73 -15.12
C LEU A 59 -13.06 10.70 -13.67
N ASP A 60 -13.35 9.60 -12.97
CA ASP A 60 -12.94 9.42 -11.58
C ASP A 60 -11.40 9.38 -11.44
N THR A 61 -10.71 8.76 -12.38
CA THR A 61 -9.25 8.71 -12.39
C THR A 61 -8.65 10.10 -12.58
N ALA A 62 -9.18 10.88 -13.52
CA ALA A 62 -8.71 12.25 -13.75
C ALA A 62 -8.94 13.12 -12.50
N ARG A 63 -10.12 13.01 -11.88
CA ARG A 63 -10.45 13.74 -10.66
C ARG A 63 -9.54 13.36 -9.50
N LEU A 64 -9.31 12.07 -9.30
CA LEU A 64 -8.50 11.54 -8.21
C LEU A 64 -7.07 12.13 -8.21
N TRP A 65 -6.39 12.08 -9.35
CA TRP A 65 -5.01 12.52 -9.45
C TRP A 65 -4.88 14.04 -9.34
N ARG A 66 -5.84 14.77 -9.89
CA ARG A 66 -5.89 16.21 -9.75
C ARG A 66 -6.07 16.62 -8.29
N GLU A 67 -7.01 15.98 -7.58
CA GLU A 67 -7.24 16.25 -6.16
C GLU A 67 -6.03 15.91 -5.29
N ARG A 68 -5.37 14.79 -5.57
CA ARG A 68 -4.15 14.39 -4.86
C ARG A 68 -3.03 15.41 -5.05
N TRP A 69 -2.85 15.89 -6.26
CA TRP A 69 -1.85 16.90 -6.54
C TRP A 69 -2.11 18.18 -5.74
N LEU A 70 -3.35 18.63 -5.72
CA LEU A 70 -3.75 19.82 -4.97
C LEU A 70 -3.52 19.68 -3.47
N LYS A 71 -3.73 18.49 -2.91
CA LYS A 71 -3.47 18.20 -1.50
C LYS A 71 -1.97 18.23 -1.17
N LEU A 72 -1.12 17.87 -2.13
CA LEU A 72 0.32 17.77 -1.93
C LEU A 72 1.08 19.04 -2.34
N ARG A 73 0.39 20.05 -2.86
CA ARG A 73 1.02 21.25 -3.39
C ARG A 73 1.82 22.06 -2.36
N ASP A 74 1.47 21.97 -1.08
CA ASP A 74 2.14 22.68 0.00
C ASP A 74 3.46 22.01 0.42
N ILE A 75 3.69 20.78 -0.03
CA ILE A 75 4.93 20.05 0.22
C ILE A 75 5.94 20.43 -0.86
N THR A 76 7.16 20.79 -0.46
CA THR A 76 8.19 21.21 -1.41
C THR A 76 8.66 20.03 -2.26
N LEU A 77 9.18 20.31 -3.46
CA LEU A 77 9.71 19.29 -4.35
C LEU A 77 10.97 18.62 -3.79
N ASP A 78 11.68 19.28 -2.88
CA ASP A 78 12.82 18.70 -2.19
C ASP A 78 12.39 17.59 -1.24
N ASP A 79 11.23 17.76 -0.60
CA ASP A 79 10.68 16.76 0.33
C ASP A 79 9.90 15.67 -0.40
N LEU A 80 9.20 16.02 -1.48
CA LEU A 80 8.37 15.09 -2.24
C LEU A 80 8.46 15.43 -3.72
N SER A 81 9.23 14.66 -4.47
CA SER A 81 9.41 14.86 -5.92
C SER A 81 8.11 14.70 -6.68
N VAL A 82 8.04 15.20 -7.91
CA VAL A 82 6.85 15.02 -8.77
C VAL A 82 6.56 13.54 -9.02
N GLU A 83 7.59 12.71 -9.16
CA GLU A 83 7.42 11.28 -9.32
C GLU A 83 6.78 10.65 -8.07
N ASP A 84 7.24 11.02 -6.89
CA ASP A 84 6.70 10.52 -5.63
C ASP A 84 5.25 10.96 -5.41
N ARG A 85 4.88 12.16 -5.85
CA ARG A 85 3.50 12.64 -5.78
C ARG A 85 2.54 11.82 -6.62
N LEU A 86 3.04 11.17 -7.67
CA LEU A 86 2.26 10.36 -8.61
C LEU A 86 2.28 8.87 -8.29
N GLN A 87 2.98 8.46 -7.24
CA GLN A 87 2.99 7.08 -6.78
C GLN A 87 1.68 6.72 -6.08
N ASP A 88 1.36 5.44 -6.09
CA ASP A 88 0.24 4.95 -5.32
C ASP A 88 0.55 5.07 -3.83
N LEU A 89 -0.44 5.51 -3.05
CA LEU A 89 -0.31 5.51 -1.61
C LEU A 89 -0.27 4.06 -1.12
N PRO A 90 0.58 3.76 -0.12
CA PRO A 90 0.58 2.43 0.46
C PRO A 90 -0.80 2.13 1.02
N ARG A 91 -1.38 1.02 0.59
CA ARG A 91 -2.68 0.58 1.10
C ARG A 91 -2.42 -0.20 2.37
N PRO A 92 -3.19 0.06 3.44
CA PRO A 92 -3.12 -0.82 4.59
C PRO A 92 -3.53 -2.21 4.12
N GLY A 93 -2.66 -3.19 4.34
CA GLY A 93 -2.97 -4.58 4.04
C GLY A 93 -4.12 -5.07 4.91
N ALA A 94 -4.51 -6.31 4.72
CA ALA A 94 -5.49 -6.93 5.59
C ALA A 94 -5.03 -6.79 7.05
N PRO A 95 -5.93 -6.50 8.00
CA PRO A 95 -5.55 -6.42 9.41
C PRO A 95 -4.93 -7.76 9.84
N PRO A 96 -3.87 -7.74 10.64
CA PRO A 96 -3.25 -8.98 11.09
C PRO A 96 -4.27 -9.79 11.87
N ARG A 97 -4.35 -11.09 11.57
CA ARG A 97 -5.27 -12.00 12.25
C ARG A 97 -4.89 -12.24 13.71
N LEU A 98 -3.62 -12.04 14.02
CA LEU A 98 -3.08 -12.21 15.36
C LEU A 98 -2.66 -10.86 15.93
N THR A 99 -2.97 -10.65 17.21
CA THR A 99 -2.48 -9.46 17.91
C THR A 99 -0.98 -9.63 18.19
N ALA A 100 -0.30 -8.54 18.52
CA ALA A 100 1.11 -8.58 18.90
C ALA A 100 1.34 -9.50 20.11
N ASP A 101 0.44 -9.45 21.11
CA ASP A 101 0.51 -10.31 22.30
C ASP A 101 0.35 -11.79 21.94
N GLN A 102 -0.63 -12.11 21.07
CA GLN A 102 -0.83 -13.48 20.61
C GLN A 102 0.39 -13.99 19.87
N ARG A 103 0.99 -13.17 19.03
CA ARG A 103 2.20 -13.54 18.29
C ARG A 103 3.37 -13.80 19.25
N CYS A 104 3.56 -12.96 20.26
CA CYS A 104 4.61 -13.16 21.25
C CYS A 104 4.40 -14.45 22.04
N GLN A 105 3.18 -14.77 22.41
CA GLN A 105 2.84 -16.01 23.11
C GLN A 105 3.14 -17.24 22.27
N ILE A 106 2.84 -17.18 20.97
CA ILE A 106 3.12 -18.27 20.04
C ILE A 106 4.63 -18.43 19.84
N GLU A 107 5.36 -17.34 19.74
CA GLU A 107 6.82 -17.39 19.63
C GLU A 107 7.47 -18.00 20.87
N ALA A 108 6.99 -17.60 22.06
CA ALA A 108 7.45 -18.17 23.32
C ALA A 108 7.16 -19.68 23.38
N LEU A 109 5.95 -20.08 22.96
CA LEU A 109 5.58 -21.50 22.89
C LEU A 109 6.50 -22.27 21.94
N ALA A 110 6.82 -21.70 20.78
CA ALA A 110 7.69 -22.33 19.80
C ALA A 110 9.13 -22.51 20.32
N CYS A 111 9.54 -21.72 21.32
CA CYS A 111 10.83 -21.86 22.02
C CYS A 111 10.86 -23.04 22.96
N GLU A 112 9.70 -23.43 23.49
CA GLU A 112 9.63 -24.53 24.46
C GLU A 112 9.87 -25.88 23.76
N LYS A 113 10.39 -26.82 24.51
CA LYS A 113 10.47 -28.21 24.01
C LYS A 113 9.09 -28.85 24.16
N PRO A 114 8.56 -29.52 23.12
CA PRO A 114 7.26 -30.19 23.24
C PRO A 114 7.19 -31.19 24.40
N GLU A 115 8.29 -31.82 24.73
CA GLU A 115 8.41 -32.79 25.83
C GLU A 115 8.08 -32.16 27.17
N GLU A 116 8.48 -30.93 27.40
CA GLU A 116 8.24 -30.19 28.64
C GLU A 116 6.75 -29.93 28.87
N GLY A 117 5.98 -29.82 27.77
CA GLY A 117 4.54 -29.67 27.81
C GLY A 117 3.76 -31.00 27.86
N GLY A 118 4.45 -32.10 28.02
CA GLY A 118 3.83 -33.44 28.10
C GLY A 118 3.54 -34.11 26.77
N ARG A 119 4.09 -33.58 25.67
CA ARG A 119 3.92 -34.18 24.34
C ARG A 119 5.09 -35.11 24.02
N PRO A 120 4.84 -36.33 23.52
CA PRO A 120 5.91 -37.30 23.26
C PRO A 120 6.62 -37.03 21.93
N ILE A 121 7.03 -35.81 21.66
CA ILE A 121 7.74 -35.42 20.45
C ILE A 121 8.90 -34.49 20.81
N THR A 122 9.94 -34.50 20.00
CA THR A 122 11.15 -33.71 20.21
C THR A 122 11.12 -32.35 19.49
N HIS A 123 10.28 -32.24 18.46
CA HIS A 123 10.18 -31.04 17.63
C HIS A 123 8.71 -30.70 17.38
N TRP A 124 8.43 -29.41 17.30
CA TRP A 124 7.11 -28.92 16.92
C TRP A 124 6.83 -29.18 15.45
N THR A 125 5.71 -29.87 15.16
CA THR A 125 5.14 -29.91 13.80
C THR A 125 4.04 -28.85 13.70
N GLY A 126 3.63 -28.52 12.48
CA GLY A 126 2.54 -27.55 12.29
C GLY A 126 1.26 -27.97 13.00
N ARG A 127 0.91 -29.25 12.95
CA ARG A 127 -0.29 -29.80 13.61
C ARG A 127 -0.18 -29.71 15.14
N GLU A 128 0.94 -30.09 15.70
CA GLU A 128 1.15 -30.13 17.14
C GLU A 128 1.14 -28.71 17.73
N ILE A 129 1.80 -27.76 17.08
CA ILE A 129 1.82 -26.40 17.58
C ILE A 129 0.46 -25.72 17.43
N ALA A 130 -0.27 -26.01 16.34
CA ALA A 130 -1.63 -25.49 16.16
C ALA A 130 -2.54 -25.98 17.26
N ASP A 131 -2.44 -27.26 17.59
CA ASP A 131 -3.21 -27.90 18.66
C ASP A 131 -2.91 -27.26 20.02
N GLU A 132 -1.65 -27.07 20.33
CA GLU A 132 -1.21 -26.48 21.61
C GLU A 132 -1.61 -25.01 21.72
N ILE A 133 -1.56 -24.24 20.63
CA ILE A 133 -1.98 -22.83 20.59
C ILE A 133 -3.46 -22.73 21.01
N VAL A 134 -4.30 -23.59 20.45
CA VAL A 134 -5.73 -23.63 20.77
C VAL A 134 -5.96 -24.13 22.20
N LYS A 135 -5.23 -25.18 22.60
CA LYS A 135 -5.32 -25.77 23.95
C LYS A 135 -4.99 -24.76 25.04
N ARG A 136 -3.98 -23.92 24.82
CA ARG A 136 -3.58 -22.87 25.76
C ARG A 136 -4.48 -21.63 25.72
N GLY A 137 -5.44 -21.61 24.81
CA GLY A 137 -6.37 -20.49 24.70
C GLY A 137 -5.77 -19.21 24.10
N ILE A 138 -4.64 -19.30 23.41
CA ILE A 138 -4.00 -18.14 22.77
C ILE A 138 -4.92 -17.60 21.66
N VAL A 139 -5.48 -18.49 20.85
CA VAL A 139 -6.51 -18.20 19.85
C VAL A 139 -7.56 -19.30 19.86
N GLU A 140 -8.77 -18.97 19.42
CA GLU A 140 -9.85 -19.97 19.34
C GLU A 140 -9.62 -20.99 18.22
N HIS A 141 -9.02 -20.54 17.13
CA HIS A 141 -8.78 -21.36 15.95
C HIS A 141 -7.58 -20.86 15.17
N ILE A 142 -6.75 -21.79 14.71
CA ILE A 142 -5.63 -21.51 13.83
C ILE A 142 -5.46 -22.69 12.87
N SER A 143 -5.20 -22.40 11.58
CA SER A 143 -4.94 -23.44 10.61
C SER A 143 -3.53 -24.03 10.80
N ILE A 144 -3.39 -25.31 10.48
CA ILE A 144 -2.09 -26.01 10.52
C ILE A 144 -1.07 -25.28 9.64
N ARG A 145 -1.50 -24.82 8.45
CA ARG A 145 -0.65 -24.08 7.51
C ARG A 145 -0.13 -22.79 8.11
N HIS A 146 -0.99 -22.03 8.78
CA HIS A 146 -0.62 -20.78 9.43
C HIS A 146 0.36 -21.02 10.58
N ALA A 147 0.07 -22.00 11.42
CA ALA A 147 0.96 -22.40 12.52
C ALA A 147 2.34 -22.85 12.02
N ALA A 148 2.38 -23.66 10.97
CA ALA A 148 3.62 -24.08 10.35
C ALA A 148 4.43 -22.92 9.78
N ARG A 149 3.74 -21.94 9.21
CA ARG A 149 4.37 -20.72 8.67
C ARG A 149 5.03 -19.90 9.79
N LEU A 150 4.38 -19.80 10.94
CA LEU A 150 4.93 -19.09 12.10
C LEU A 150 6.19 -19.78 12.62
N LEU A 151 6.20 -21.11 12.66
CA LEU A 151 7.39 -21.89 13.03
C LEU A 151 8.54 -21.65 12.05
N LYS A 152 8.25 -21.64 10.76
CA LYS A 152 9.25 -21.44 9.71
C LYS A 152 9.91 -20.07 9.78
N ARG A 153 9.13 -19.02 10.05
CA ARG A 153 9.65 -17.66 10.21
C ARG A 153 10.68 -17.54 11.31
N ARG A 154 10.51 -18.32 12.35
CA ARG A 154 11.41 -18.31 13.49
C ARG A 154 12.75 -18.98 13.19
N ARG A 155 12.74 -20.00 12.33
CA ARG A 155 13.96 -20.78 11.98
C ARG A 155 14.85 -20.05 10.97
N SER A 156 14.35 -19.03 10.31
CA SER A 156 15.09 -18.26 9.32
C SER A 156 15.79 -17.03 9.88
#